data_84fdbadd222916eea78f6bf792d0ef13
#
_entry.id   84fdbadd222916eea78f6bf792d0ef13
#
_cell.length_a   1.000
_cell.length_b   1.000
_cell.length_c   1.000
_cell.angle_alpha   90.00
_cell.angle_beta   90.00
_cell.angle_gamma   90.00
#
_symmetry.space_group_name_H-M   'P 1'
#
loop_
_entity.id
_entity.type
_entity.pdbx_description
1 polymer ?
#
loop_
_entity_poly.entity_id
_entity_poly.type
_entity_poly.pdbx_seq_one_letter_code
_entity_poly.pdbx_strand_id
1 'polypeptide(L)'
;MSSRATLFGVAKGGPFRILAIHPPMKTLLAFLLLTAAAFAQERPAPLVSPDISAARVTFRLRAPQAKEVALRGQWSKDATPMTRGDDGVWTATVEPAPAGVWEYSFAVDGLNVLDPLNPAFKPQREPGKSILHIPSTPPAPWDWQDVPHGTVHVHGYASEALGRPRELWVYTPPGYERDGEKKYPLLVLQHGSGDNQRTWVEHGKAHWIFDNLIALGKARPMIVVMLDGHPLGMPGRGDEAKRAAAMDAFQRELFDDALPLTESLYRVEKDAAHRAIAGLSMGGGQALSAGLGHLDRFAWVGAFSAAPASPDLVQKLSADPAAANAGLRLLWIAVGKDDFLRQRNEEFVAMLKDKGIRHTWQLTDGGHSWPVWRSYLAEFAPLLFTEAK
;
A
#
# COMPACT_ATOMS: atom_id res chain seq x y z
N MET A 1 -52.56 8.86 38.27
CA MET A 1 -53.29 10.14 38.24
C MET A 1 -53.43 10.53 36.79
N SER A 2 -54.51 10.10 36.19
CA SER A 2 -55.76 10.78 35.90
C SER A 2 -55.55 11.90 34.88
N SER A 3 -55.88 11.62 33.62
CA SER A 3 -57.16 11.88 32.96
C SER A 3 -57.29 13.30 32.41
N ARG A 4 -57.49 13.44 31.13
CA ARG A 4 -58.81 13.88 30.55
C ARG A 4 -58.77 14.01 29.03
N ALA A 5 -59.63 13.26 28.41
CA ALA A 5 -60.10 13.45 27.03
C ALA A 5 -61.04 14.65 26.98
N THR A 6 -61.04 15.35 25.87
CA THR A 6 -62.17 16.27 25.51
C THR A 6 -62.60 16.03 24.08
N LEU A 7 -63.82 15.53 23.94
CA LEU A 7 -64.59 15.48 22.69
C LEU A 7 -65.24 16.82 22.40
N PHE A 8 -65.23 17.25 21.14
CA PHE A 8 -66.20 18.15 20.47
C PHE A 8 -66.05 17.87 18.98
N GLY A 9 -67.02 17.68 18.11
CA GLY A 9 -68.42 17.97 18.08
C GLY A 9 -68.77 17.87 16.59
N VAL A 10 -69.75 17.03 16.27
CA VAL A 10 -70.26 16.78 14.89
C VAL A 10 -70.96 17.99 14.33
N ALA A 11 -70.59 18.44 13.11
CA ALA A 11 -71.37 19.33 12.30
C ALA A 11 -71.75 18.61 11.00
N LYS A 12 -73.10 18.44 10.82
CA LYS A 12 -73.73 17.95 9.59
C LYS A 12 -73.74 19.09 8.53
N GLY A 13 -73.27 18.82 7.32
CA GLY A 13 -73.36 19.72 6.19
C GLY A 13 -73.49 18.92 4.87
N GLY A 14 -74.58 19.23 4.10
CA GLY A 14 -75.15 18.51 3.01
C GLY A 14 -74.30 18.25 1.73
N PRO A 15 -74.91 17.63 0.71
CA PRO A 15 -74.13 17.00 -0.38
C PRO A 15 -73.70 18.03 -1.43
N PHE A 16 -72.38 18.16 -1.58
CA PHE A 16 -71.81 18.81 -2.77
C PHE A 16 -71.84 17.83 -3.95
N ARG A 17 -72.59 18.16 -5.00
CA ARG A 17 -72.47 17.47 -6.31
C ARG A 17 -71.20 17.90 -6.99
N ILE A 18 -70.25 16.98 -7.07
CA ILE A 18 -69.07 17.13 -7.92
C ILE A 18 -69.46 16.64 -9.32
N LEU A 19 -69.45 17.53 -10.30
CA LEU A 19 -69.51 17.19 -11.71
C LEU A 19 -68.16 16.62 -12.11
N ALA A 20 -68.07 15.30 -12.24
CA ALA A 20 -66.86 14.63 -12.74
C ALA A 20 -66.91 14.75 -14.29
N ILE A 21 -66.04 15.60 -14.83
CA ILE A 21 -65.69 15.59 -16.25
C ILE A 21 -64.50 14.57 -16.38
N HIS A 22 -64.86 13.35 -16.79
CA HIS A 22 -63.81 12.38 -17.14
C HIS A 22 -63.51 12.58 -18.64
N PRO A 23 -62.25 12.94 -19.01
CA PRO A 23 -61.82 12.80 -20.39
C PRO A 23 -61.69 11.29 -20.71
N PRO A 24 -61.96 10.88 -21.98
CA PRO A 24 -61.99 9.46 -22.34
C PRO A 24 -60.61 8.82 -22.10
N MET A 25 -60.60 7.73 -21.34
CA MET A 25 -59.43 6.97 -20.87
C MET A 25 -58.43 6.59 -21.98
N LYS A 26 -58.84 6.57 -23.24
CA LYS A 26 -58.00 6.28 -24.42
C LYS A 26 -57.05 7.42 -24.76
N THR A 27 -57.36 8.68 -24.45
CA THR A 27 -56.50 9.83 -24.73
C THR A 27 -55.39 9.99 -23.65
N LEU A 28 -55.67 9.57 -22.41
CA LEU A 28 -54.67 9.61 -21.34
C LEU A 28 -53.55 8.54 -21.52
N LEU A 29 -53.94 7.34 -22.06
CA LEU A 29 -52.99 6.27 -22.32
C LEU A 29 -52.03 6.61 -23.48
N ALA A 30 -52.50 7.33 -24.50
CA ALA A 30 -51.67 7.78 -25.62
C ALA A 30 -50.64 8.84 -25.19
N PHE A 31 -51.00 9.74 -24.26
CA PHE A 31 -50.05 10.74 -23.72
C PHE A 31 -49.00 10.13 -22.79
N LEU A 32 -49.34 9.12 -22.00
CA LEU A 32 -48.37 8.39 -21.14
C LEU A 32 -47.39 7.54 -21.95
N LEU A 33 -47.81 6.95 -23.07
CA LEU A 33 -46.96 6.19 -23.96
C LEU A 33 -45.99 7.05 -24.78
N LEU A 34 -46.40 8.28 -25.18
CA LEU A 34 -45.50 9.22 -25.86
C LEU A 34 -44.45 9.82 -24.93
N THR A 35 -44.75 10.03 -23.64
CA THR A 35 -43.78 10.53 -22.67
C THR A 35 -42.76 9.45 -22.22
N ALA A 36 -43.16 8.17 -22.21
CA ALA A 36 -42.26 7.07 -21.89
C ALA A 36 -41.23 6.78 -23.02
N ALA A 37 -41.60 7.03 -24.28
CA ALA A 37 -40.68 6.86 -25.42
C ALA A 37 -39.62 7.98 -25.49
N ALA A 38 -39.87 9.16 -24.91
CA ALA A 38 -38.92 10.28 -24.93
C ALA A 38 -37.80 10.16 -23.89
N PHE A 39 -37.87 9.21 -22.93
CA PHE A 39 -36.88 9.05 -21.88
C PHE A 39 -36.01 7.76 -22.00
N ALA A 40 -36.22 6.98 -23.05
CA ALA A 40 -35.29 5.90 -23.42
C ALA A 40 -34.07 6.48 -24.17
N GLN A 41 -33.47 7.52 -23.63
CA GLN A 41 -32.14 7.94 -24.08
C GLN A 41 -31.18 6.85 -23.63
N GLU A 42 -30.67 6.06 -24.55
CA GLU A 42 -29.62 5.07 -24.25
C GLU A 42 -28.56 5.81 -23.44
N ARG A 43 -28.37 5.39 -22.18
CA ARG A 43 -27.28 5.92 -21.38
C ARG A 43 -25.99 5.61 -22.13
N PRO A 44 -25.16 6.61 -22.45
CA PRO A 44 -23.89 6.34 -23.11
C PRO A 44 -23.13 5.31 -22.28
N ALA A 45 -22.45 4.40 -22.95
CA ALA A 45 -21.63 3.38 -22.29
C ALA A 45 -20.71 4.03 -21.25
N PRO A 46 -20.56 3.44 -20.08
CA PRO A 46 -19.70 3.99 -19.04
C PRO A 46 -18.28 4.20 -19.59
N LEU A 47 -17.70 5.37 -19.35
CA LEU A 47 -16.33 5.64 -19.68
C LEU A 47 -15.42 4.78 -18.78
N VAL A 48 -14.49 4.04 -19.38
CA VAL A 48 -13.53 3.16 -18.66
C VAL A 48 -12.12 3.72 -18.82
N SER A 49 -11.39 3.84 -17.70
CA SER A 49 -9.97 4.21 -17.64
C SER A 49 -9.33 3.62 -16.39
N PRO A 50 -8.16 2.98 -16.47
CA PRO A 50 -7.54 2.48 -17.70
C PRO A 50 -8.35 1.32 -18.32
N ASP A 51 -8.41 1.28 -19.63
CA ASP A 51 -9.02 0.18 -20.39
C ASP A 51 -7.89 -0.72 -20.92
N ILE A 52 -7.77 -1.90 -20.32
CA ILE A 52 -6.65 -2.82 -20.55
C ILE A 52 -7.10 -3.93 -21.50
N SER A 53 -6.46 -4.03 -22.65
CA SER A 53 -6.68 -5.09 -23.65
C SER A 53 -5.34 -5.66 -24.11
N ALA A 54 -4.99 -6.83 -23.63
CA ALA A 54 -3.68 -7.46 -23.84
C ALA A 54 -2.52 -6.48 -23.48
N ALA A 55 -1.63 -6.20 -24.43
CA ALA A 55 -0.53 -5.26 -24.24
C ALA A 55 -0.88 -3.79 -24.56
N ARG A 56 -2.15 -3.49 -24.79
CA ARG A 56 -2.64 -2.12 -25.07
C ARG A 56 -3.40 -1.59 -23.86
N VAL A 57 -3.09 -0.37 -23.45
CA VAL A 57 -3.82 0.33 -22.37
C VAL A 57 -4.28 1.68 -22.89
N THR A 58 -5.58 1.91 -22.84
CA THR A 58 -6.20 3.18 -23.21
C THR A 58 -6.66 3.94 -21.98
N PHE A 59 -6.16 5.14 -21.82
CA PHE A 59 -6.50 6.06 -20.74
C PHE A 59 -7.50 7.10 -21.26
N ARG A 60 -8.52 7.42 -20.45
CA ARG A 60 -9.56 8.37 -20.81
C ARG A 60 -9.87 9.30 -19.65
N LEU A 61 -9.99 10.58 -19.93
CA LEU A 61 -10.33 11.59 -18.94
C LEU A 61 -11.40 12.54 -19.53
N ARG A 62 -12.52 12.68 -18.87
CA ARG A 62 -13.52 13.71 -19.22
C ARG A 62 -13.11 15.06 -18.62
N ALA A 63 -12.61 15.96 -19.46
CA ALA A 63 -12.19 17.29 -19.07
C ALA A 63 -12.53 18.30 -20.19
N PRO A 64 -13.81 18.62 -20.42
CA PRO A 64 -14.26 19.38 -21.57
C PRO A 64 -13.77 20.83 -21.59
N GLN A 65 -13.37 21.38 -20.44
CA GLN A 65 -12.84 22.75 -20.32
C GLN A 65 -11.33 22.84 -20.33
N ALA A 66 -10.61 21.70 -20.25
CA ALA A 66 -9.16 21.68 -20.25
C ALA A 66 -8.61 22.14 -21.60
N LYS A 67 -7.53 22.91 -21.58
CA LYS A 67 -6.78 23.36 -22.76
C LYS A 67 -5.78 22.29 -23.22
N GLU A 68 -5.16 21.61 -22.25
CA GLU A 68 -4.21 20.53 -22.50
C GLU A 68 -4.34 19.43 -21.44
N VAL A 69 -4.17 18.19 -21.87
CA VAL A 69 -4.06 17.04 -20.98
C VAL A 69 -2.94 16.15 -21.45
N ALA A 70 -2.12 15.69 -20.51
CA ALA A 70 -1.06 14.72 -20.78
C ALA A 70 -1.08 13.59 -19.75
N LEU A 71 -0.83 12.37 -20.20
CA LEU A 71 -0.62 11.21 -19.37
C LEU A 71 0.83 11.15 -18.89
N ARG A 72 1.06 11.06 -17.58
CA ARG A 72 2.35 10.82 -16.94
C ARG A 72 2.38 9.43 -16.35
N GLY A 73 3.16 8.52 -16.93
CA GLY A 73 3.31 7.14 -16.46
C GLY A 73 4.75 6.84 -16.04
N GLN A 74 4.92 6.09 -14.98
CA GLN A 74 6.25 5.69 -14.44
C GLN A 74 7.08 4.88 -15.46
N TRP A 75 6.45 4.29 -16.46
CA TRP A 75 7.09 3.52 -17.54
C TRP A 75 7.81 4.40 -18.58
N SER A 76 7.63 5.73 -18.54
CA SER A 76 8.24 6.68 -19.47
C SER A 76 8.76 7.91 -18.73
N LYS A 77 9.87 8.47 -19.22
CA LYS A 77 10.36 9.76 -18.72
C LYS A 77 9.51 10.92 -19.18
N ASP A 78 8.97 10.81 -20.41
CA ASP A 78 8.20 11.88 -21.04
C ASP A 78 6.71 11.65 -20.83
N ALA A 79 5.97 12.76 -20.65
CA ALA A 79 4.53 12.74 -20.62
C ALA A 79 3.98 12.50 -22.04
N THR A 80 2.93 11.69 -22.16
CA THR A 80 2.23 11.44 -23.43
C THR A 80 1.08 12.45 -23.58
N PRO A 81 1.10 13.36 -24.59
CA PRO A 81 -0.03 14.23 -24.87
C PRO A 81 -1.30 13.41 -25.16
N MET A 82 -2.44 13.85 -24.65
CA MET A 82 -3.72 13.21 -24.91
C MET A 82 -4.48 13.97 -26.00
N THR A 83 -5.26 13.25 -26.78
CA THR A 83 -6.11 13.80 -27.85
C THR A 83 -7.52 14.01 -27.34
N ARG A 84 -8.06 15.22 -27.55
CA ARG A 84 -9.44 15.58 -27.18
C ARG A 84 -10.42 15.14 -28.27
N GLY A 85 -11.47 14.42 -27.88
CA GLY A 85 -12.64 14.14 -28.69
C GLY A 85 -13.69 15.26 -28.64
N ASP A 86 -14.65 15.23 -29.57
CA ASP A 86 -15.75 16.22 -29.66
C ASP A 86 -16.66 16.16 -28.42
N ASP A 87 -16.74 15.03 -27.74
CA ASP A 87 -17.48 14.80 -26.49
C ASP A 87 -16.76 15.34 -25.23
N GLY A 88 -15.59 15.97 -25.41
CA GLY A 88 -14.77 16.51 -24.32
C GLY A 88 -14.00 15.44 -23.52
N VAL A 89 -13.90 14.23 -24.06
CA VAL A 89 -13.05 13.16 -23.50
C VAL A 89 -11.67 13.22 -24.11
N TRP A 90 -10.67 13.23 -23.26
CA TRP A 90 -9.26 13.13 -23.66
C TRP A 90 -8.83 11.68 -23.63
N THR A 91 -8.08 11.24 -24.63
CA THR A 91 -7.66 9.84 -24.80
C THR A 91 -6.17 9.75 -25.13
N ALA A 92 -5.48 8.80 -24.50
CA ALA A 92 -4.14 8.36 -24.88
C ALA A 92 -4.06 6.83 -24.83
N THR A 93 -3.27 6.24 -25.72
CA THR A 93 -3.02 4.78 -25.76
C THR A 93 -1.54 4.53 -25.63
N VAL A 94 -1.17 3.59 -24.75
CA VAL A 94 0.18 3.06 -24.58
C VAL A 94 0.20 1.64 -25.15
N GLU A 95 1.06 1.39 -26.13
CA GLU A 95 1.20 0.09 -26.82
C GLU A 95 2.62 -0.08 -27.39
N PRO A 96 3.39 -1.11 -27.02
CA PRO A 96 3.05 -2.05 -25.95
C PRO A 96 3.16 -1.40 -24.56
N ALA A 97 2.22 -1.69 -23.68
CA ALA A 97 2.31 -1.31 -22.30
C ALA A 97 3.16 -2.34 -21.53
N PRO A 98 4.18 -1.92 -20.76
CA PRO A 98 5.06 -2.85 -20.07
C PRO A 98 4.34 -3.56 -18.92
N ALA A 99 4.59 -4.85 -18.74
CA ALA A 99 4.11 -5.60 -17.59
C ALA A 99 4.67 -5.03 -16.27
N GLY A 100 3.90 -5.09 -15.19
CA GLY A 100 4.28 -4.58 -13.88
C GLY A 100 3.19 -3.78 -13.18
N VAL A 101 3.52 -3.24 -12.01
CA VAL A 101 2.65 -2.35 -11.24
C VAL A 101 3.25 -0.96 -11.29
N TRP A 102 2.56 -0.05 -11.96
CA TRP A 102 3.03 1.26 -12.34
C TRP A 102 2.22 2.38 -11.70
N GLU A 103 2.87 3.49 -11.43
CA GLU A 103 2.23 4.73 -11.01
C GLU A 103 1.94 5.62 -12.23
N TYR A 104 0.76 6.24 -12.29
CA TYR A 104 0.43 7.22 -13.32
C TYR A 104 -0.48 8.33 -12.80
N SER A 105 -0.58 9.41 -13.56
CA SER A 105 -1.49 10.53 -13.31
C SER A 105 -1.74 11.29 -14.60
N PHE A 106 -2.77 12.13 -14.60
CA PHE A 106 -2.99 13.11 -15.67
C PHE A 106 -2.40 14.47 -15.27
N ALA A 107 -1.78 15.16 -16.22
CA ALA A 107 -1.47 16.58 -16.10
C ALA A 107 -2.56 17.35 -16.87
N VAL A 108 -3.40 18.10 -16.17
CA VAL A 108 -4.52 18.85 -16.73
C VAL A 108 -4.22 20.34 -16.52
N ASP A 109 -3.96 21.08 -17.59
CA ASP A 109 -3.57 22.51 -17.53
C ASP A 109 -2.47 22.77 -16.46
N GLY A 110 -1.49 21.85 -16.36
CA GLY A 110 -0.39 21.90 -15.40
C GLY A 110 -0.68 21.28 -14.02
N LEU A 111 -1.93 21.01 -13.68
CA LEU A 111 -2.31 20.36 -12.41
C LEU A 111 -2.15 18.84 -12.49
N ASN A 112 -1.67 18.23 -11.41
CA ASN A 112 -1.61 16.78 -11.30
C ASN A 112 -2.96 16.23 -10.80
N VAL A 113 -3.57 15.32 -11.58
CA VAL A 113 -4.90 14.75 -11.31
C VAL A 113 -4.81 13.23 -11.32
N LEU A 114 -5.39 12.61 -10.30
CA LEU A 114 -5.63 11.15 -10.28
C LEU A 114 -6.62 10.79 -11.39
N ASP A 115 -6.57 9.54 -11.86
CA ASP A 115 -7.60 9.03 -12.74
C ASP A 115 -8.91 8.83 -11.95
N PRO A 116 -9.95 9.63 -12.20
CA PRO A 116 -11.19 9.55 -11.44
C PRO A 116 -12.01 8.28 -11.73
N LEU A 117 -11.65 7.53 -12.77
CA LEU A 117 -12.29 6.29 -13.16
C LEU A 117 -11.56 5.05 -12.63
N ASN A 118 -10.35 5.24 -12.08
CA ASN A 118 -9.58 4.15 -11.49
C ASN A 118 -9.64 4.22 -9.96
N PRO A 119 -10.29 3.27 -9.28
CA PRO A 119 -10.32 3.25 -7.82
C PRO A 119 -8.96 2.90 -7.19
N ALA A 120 -8.02 2.34 -7.97
CA ALA A 120 -6.70 1.99 -7.49
C ALA A 120 -5.76 3.19 -7.54
N PHE A 121 -5.37 3.69 -6.38
CA PHE A 121 -4.38 4.77 -6.23
C PHE A 121 -3.31 4.37 -5.21
N LYS A 122 -2.14 4.97 -5.31
CA LYS A 122 -1.06 4.74 -4.36
C LYS A 122 -1.43 5.36 -3.00
N PRO A 123 -1.57 4.55 -1.94
CA PRO A 123 -1.89 5.05 -0.62
C PRO A 123 -0.65 5.71 -0.02
N GLN A 124 -0.64 7.01 0.00
CA GLN A 124 0.42 7.85 0.56
C GLN A 124 -0.20 9.08 1.23
N ARG A 125 0.62 9.85 1.97
CA ARG A 125 0.13 11.02 2.73
C ARG A 125 -0.44 12.11 1.83
N GLU A 126 0.11 12.26 0.64
CA GLU A 126 -0.37 13.16 -0.40
C GLU A 126 -0.67 12.36 -1.67
N PRO A 127 -1.88 11.74 -1.77
CA PRO A 127 -2.22 10.91 -2.92
C PRO A 127 -2.16 11.72 -4.22
N GLY A 128 -1.35 11.29 -5.16
CA GLY A 128 -1.17 11.97 -6.44
C GLY A 128 -0.93 11.02 -7.61
N LYS A 129 -1.04 9.70 -7.38
CA LYS A 129 -0.79 8.67 -8.38
C LYS A 129 -1.85 7.59 -8.35
N SER A 130 -2.42 7.29 -9.52
CA SER A 130 -3.22 6.09 -9.76
C SER A 130 -2.29 4.90 -10.02
N ILE A 131 -2.80 3.68 -9.83
CA ILE A 131 -2.05 2.44 -10.04
C ILE A 131 -2.56 1.76 -11.30
N LEU A 132 -1.64 1.40 -12.20
CA LEU A 132 -1.87 0.50 -13.32
C LEU A 132 -1.16 -0.82 -13.02
N HIS A 133 -1.88 -1.94 -13.06
CA HIS A 133 -1.29 -3.27 -12.94
C HIS A 133 -1.50 -4.05 -14.22
N ILE A 134 -0.41 -4.44 -14.88
CA ILE A 134 -0.38 -5.29 -16.07
C ILE A 134 0.37 -6.56 -15.69
N PRO A 135 -0.32 -7.71 -15.60
CA PRO A 135 0.32 -8.96 -15.23
C PRO A 135 1.42 -9.38 -16.23
N SER A 136 2.43 -10.03 -15.71
CA SER A 136 3.56 -10.56 -16.50
C SER A 136 3.23 -11.92 -17.11
N THR A 137 3.98 -12.31 -18.13
CA THR A 137 3.91 -13.65 -18.69
C THR A 137 5.34 -14.19 -18.83
N PRO A 138 5.75 -15.21 -18.03
CA PRO A 138 5.01 -15.83 -16.91
C PRO A 138 4.71 -14.86 -15.77
N PRO A 139 3.72 -15.16 -14.87
CA PRO A 139 3.36 -14.29 -13.78
C PRO A 139 4.53 -13.98 -12.84
N ALA A 140 4.69 -12.70 -12.50
CA ALA A 140 5.66 -12.26 -11.50
C ALA A 140 5.19 -12.58 -10.07
N PRO A 141 6.08 -12.57 -9.06
CA PRO A 141 5.69 -12.83 -7.67
C PRO A 141 4.60 -11.90 -7.11
N TRP A 142 4.48 -10.70 -7.64
CA TRP A 142 3.46 -9.71 -7.25
C TRP A 142 2.19 -9.72 -8.10
N ASP A 143 2.10 -10.62 -9.09
CA ASP A 143 0.88 -10.81 -9.87
C ASP A 143 -0.08 -11.73 -9.11
N TRP A 144 -1.37 -11.49 -9.28
CA TRP A 144 -2.37 -12.41 -8.75
C TRP A 144 -2.24 -13.77 -9.46
N GLN A 145 -2.20 -14.85 -8.69
CA GLN A 145 -2.13 -16.21 -9.19
C GLN A 145 -3.19 -17.05 -8.46
N ASP A 146 -3.69 -18.09 -9.11
CA ASP A 146 -4.68 -19.00 -8.52
C ASP A 146 -4.00 -19.98 -7.54
N VAL A 147 -3.67 -19.47 -6.36
CA VAL A 147 -3.04 -20.20 -5.27
C VAL A 147 -3.82 -19.92 -3.96
N PRO A 148 -3.64 -20.68 -2.90
CA PRO A 148 -4.21 -20.31 -1.60
C PRO A 148 -3.73 -18.93 -1.16
N HIS A 149 -4.67 -18.06 -0.76
CA HIS A 149 -4.37 -16.71 -0.32
C HIS A 149 -4.47 -16.55 1.19
N GLY A 150 -3.61 -15.70 1.74
CA GLY A 150 -3.67 -15.22 3.11
C GLY A 150 -4.74 -14.13 3.30
N THR A 151 -4.82 -13.61 4.52
CA THR A 151 -5.78 -12.55 4.89
C THR A 151 -5.03 -11.31 5.36
N VAL A 152 -5.50 -10.13 4.95
CA VAL A 152 -5.03 -8.85 5.46
C VAL A 152 -6.05 -8.31 6.46
N HIS A 153 -5.60 -8.09 7.70
CA HIS A 153 -6.38 -7.55 8.80
C HIS A 153 -5.97 -6.12 9.07
N VAL A 154 -6.93 -5.28 9.47
CA VAL A 154 -6.70 -3.88 9.83
C VAL A 154 -7.16 -3.67 11.26
N HIS A 155 -6.26 -3.21 12.12
CA HIS A 155 -6.52 -2.94 13.53
C HIS A 155 -6.30 -1.47 13.86
N GLY A 156 -7.37 -0.80 14.33
CA GLY A 156 -7.23 0.48 15.01
C GLY A 156 -6.87 0.23 16.48
N TYR A 157 -5.89 0.98 17.00
CA TYR A 157 -5.49 0.90 18.40
C TYR A 157 -5.14 2.28 18.97
N ALA A 158 -5.24 2.42 20.30
CA ALA A 158 -4.74 3.57 21.00
C ALA A 158 -3.26 3.33 21.31
N SER A 159 -2.37 4.08 20.68
CA SER A 159 -0.95 4.03 20.97
C SER A 159 -0.68 4.78 22.29
N GLU A 160 -0.20 4.07 23.29
CA GLU A 160 0.24 4.68 24.57
C GLU A 160 1.54 5.44 24.37
N ALA A 161 2.47 4.89 23.58
CA ALA A 161 3.75 5.51 23.26
C ALA A 161 3.61 6.88 22.56
N LEU A 162 2.51 7.08 21.79
CA LEU A 162 2.27 8.29 21.01
C LEU A 162 1.08 9.13 21.51
N GLY A 163 0.28 8.62 22.45
CA GLY A 163 -0.90 9.30 23.01
C GLY A 163 -2.01 9.57 21.98
N ARG A 164 -2.17 8.74 20.97
CA ARG A 164 -3.16 8.93 19.89
C ARG A 164 -3.57 7.62 19.20
N PRO A 165 -4.73 7.61 18.50
CA PRO A 165 -5.11 6.48 17.67
C PRO A 165 -4.10 6.21 16.54
N ARG A 166 -3.84 4.94 16.29
CA ARG A 166 -2.97 4.43 15.22
C ARG A 166 -3.65 3.26 14.51
N GLU A 167 -3.09 2.84 13.41
CA GLU A 167 -3.56 1.72 12.61
C GLU A 167 -2.43 0.75 12.29
N LEU A 168 -2.70 -0.55 12.43
CA LEU A 168 -1.79 -1.64 12.17
C LEU A 168 -2.39 -2.55 11.08
N TRP A 169 -1.63 -2.84 10.04
CA TRP A 169 -1.99 -3.80 9.01
C TRP A 169 -1.22 -5.10 9.22
N VAL A 170 -1.95 -6.23 9.21
CA VAL A 170 -1.38 -7.54 9.49
C VAL A 170 -1.80 -8.52 8.39
N TYR A 171 -0.81 -9.11 7.70
CA TYR A 171 -1.05 -10.24 6.82
C TYR A 171 -0.84 -11.53 7.61
N THR A 172 -1.80 -12.46 7.50
CA THR A 172 -1.68 -13.85 7.98
C THR A 172 -1.59 -14.79 6.78
N PRO A 173 -0.71 -15.82 6.82
CA PRO A 173 -0.48 -16.69 5.67
C PRO A 173 -1.67 -17.62 5.37
N PRO A 174 -1.74 -18.18 4.15
CA PRO A 174 -2.77 -19.17 3.80
C PRO A 174 -2.82 -20.31 4.81
N GLY A 175 -4.04 -20.64 5.24
CA GLY A 175 -4.28 -21.72 6.21
C GLY A 175 -4.19 -21.30 7.69
N TYR A 176 -3.80 -20.07 8.00
CA TYR A 176 -3.63 -19.58 9.37
C TYR A 176 -4.84 -19.92 10.27
N GLU A 177 -6.06 -19.64 9.84
CA GLU A 177 -7.28 -19.88 10.65
C GLU A 177 -7.55 -21.36 10.97
N ARG A 178 -7.01 -22.26 10.14
CA ARG A 178 -7.22 -23.73 10.27
C ARG A 178 -6.10 -24.44 11.02
N ASP A 179 -4.95 -23.78 11.20
CA ASP A 179 -3.73 -24.43 11.72
C ASP A 179 -3.69 -24.53 13.26
N GLY A 180 -4.85 -24.39 13.94
CA GLY A 180 -4.98 -24.58 15.38
C GLY A 180 -4.00 -23.74 16.20
N GLU A 181 -3.18 -24.39 17.03
CA GLU A 181 -2.21 -23.74 17.92
C GLU A 181 -0.85 -23.44 17.28
N LYS A 182 -0.67 -23.73 15.99
CA LYS A 182 0.60 -23.48 15.31
C LYS A 182 0.97 -22.00 15.38
N LYS A 183 2.20 -21.74 15.80
CA LYS A 183 2.79 -20.40 15.82
C LYS A 183 3.58 -20.15 14.55
N TYR A 184 3.71 -18.88 14.21
CA TYR A 184 4.36 -18.39 12.99
C TYR A 184 5.45 -17.39 13.32
N PRO A 185 6.55 -17.36 12.56
CA PRO A 185 7.52 -16.27 12.65
C PRO A 185 6.89 -14.96 12.19
N LEU A 186 7.47 -13.85 12.63
CA LEU A 186 6.96 -12.50 12.43
C LEU A 186 7.95 -11.67 11.62
N LEU A 187 7.47 -11.02 10.56
CA LEU A 187 8.16 -9.95 9.84
C LEU A 187 7.47 -8.61 10.10
N VAL A 188 8.24 -7.62 10.57
CA VAL A 188 7.83 -6.21 10.55
C VAL A 188 8.32 -5.60 9.24
N LEU A 189 7.40 -5.08 8.39
CA LEU A 189 7.71 -4.59 7.05
C LEU A 189 7.34 -3.11 6.92
N GLN A 190 8.37 -2.24 6.80
CA GLN A 190 8.22 -0.80 6.84
C GLN A 190 8.24 -0.15 5.46
N HIS A 191 7.34 0.82 5.25
CA HIS A 191 7.25 1.65 4.05
C HIS A 191 8.26 2.80 4.07
N GLY A 192 8.39 3.53 2.96
CA GLY A 192 9.27 4.68 2.80
C GLY A 192 8.64 6.03 3.18
N SER A 193 9.44 7.07 3.07
CA SER A 193 8.97 8.43 3.33
C SER A 193 7.83 8.83 2.40
N GLY A 194 6.78 9.43 2.97
CA GLY A 194 5.56 9.83 2.25
C GLY A 194 4.51 8.72 2.09
N ASP A 195 4.89 7.47 2.17
CA ASP A 195 3.98 6.32 2.15
C ASP A 195 3.26 6.13 3.51
N ASN A 196 2.50 5.05 3.68
CA ASN A 196 1.82 4.67 4.92
C ASN A 196 1.72 3.15 5.06
N GLN A 197 1.13 2.65 6.15
CA GLN A 197 1.00 1.23 6.47
C GLN A 197 0.27 0.38 5.42
N ARG A 198 -0.52 1.00 4.53
CA ARG A 198 -1.27 0.32 3.47
C ARG A 198 -0.42 0.04 2.23
N THR A 199 0.66 0.80 2.04
CA THR A 199 1.36 0.89 0.75
C THR A 199 1.99 -0.43 0.33
N TRP A 200 2.54 -1.21 1.28
CA TRP A 200 3.08 -2.53 0.95
C TRP A 200 2.02 -3.50 0.41
N VAL A 201 0.78 -3.45 0.90
CA VAL A 201 -0.32 -4.29 0.42
C VAL A 201 -0.90 -3.75 -0.88
N GLU A 202 -1.35 -2.51 -0.88
CA GLU A 202 -2.15 -1.98 -1.98
C GLU A 202 -1.32 -1.65 -3.23
N HIS A 203 -0.08 -1.18 -3.04
CA HIS A 203 0.84 -0.87 -4.15
C HIS A 203 1.98 -1.88 -4.27
N GLY A 204 2.61 -2.25 -3.16
CA GLY A 204 3.72 -3.21 -3.12
C GLY A 204 3.30 -4.65 -3.45
N LYS A 205 2.03 -4.99 -3.29
CA LYS A 205 1.47 -6.35 -3.49
C LYS A 205 2.13 -7.41 -2.60
N ALA A 206 2.61 -7.02 -1.42
CA ALA A 206 3.33 -7.89 -0.51
C ALA A 206 2.55 -9.17 -0.17
N HIS A 207 1.22 -9.07 0.06
CA HIS A 207 0.36 -10.22 0.33
C HIS A 207 0.41 -11.26 -0.81
N TRP A 208 0.33 -10.83 -2.08
CA TRP A 208 0.46 -11.75 -3.22
C TRP A 208 1.90 -12.30 -3.36
N ILE A 209 2.92 -11.48 -3.07
CA ILE A 209 4.31 -11.96 -3.06
C ILE A 209 4.46 -13.12 -2.07
N PHE A 210 3.93 -12.96 -0.84
CA PHE A 210 3.99 -14.03 0.16
C PHE A 210 3.14 -15.24 -0.24
N ASP A 211 1.89 -15.05 -0.70
CA ASP A 211 1.02 -16.14 -1.14
C ASP A 211 1.69 -16.99 -2.23
N ASN A 212 2.20 -16.35 -3.27
CA ASN A 212 2.85 -17.02 -4.40
C ASN A 212 4.14 -17.75 -3.97
N LEU A 213 4.98 -17.12 -3.16
CA LEU A 213 6.22 -17.73 -2.69
C LEU A 213 5.96 -18.89 -1.72
N ILE A 214 4.94 -18.79 -0.87
CA ILE A 214 4.54 -19.88 0.03
C ILE A 214 3.98 -21.06 -0.78
N ALA A 215 3.12 -20.81 -1.77
CA ALA A 215 2.57 -21.85 -2.63
C ALA A 215 3.65 -22.58 -3.44
N LEU A 216 4.73 -21.88 -3.82
CA LEU A 216 5.90 -22.46 -4.48
C LEU A 216 6.86 -23.18 -3.51
N GLY A 217 6.59 -23.18 -2.20
CA GLY A 217 7.50 -23.70 -1.18
C GLY A 217 8.82 -22.91 -1.04
N LYS A 218 8.87 -21.67 -1.57
CA LYS A 218 10.06 -20.81 -1.55
C LYS A 218 10.16 -19.95 -0.30
N ALA A 219 9.04 -19.60 0.31
CA ALA A 219 9.02 -18.83 1.56
C ALA A 219 8.33 -19.62 2.67
N ARG A 220 8.84 -19.53 3.90
CA ARG A 220 8.16 -20.05 5.08
C ARG A 220 6.89 -19.25 5.35
N PRO A 221 5.74 -19.88 5.64
CA PRO A 221 4.56 -19.15 6.11
C PRO A 221 4.89 -18.29 7.34
N MET A 222 4.56 -17.00 7.28
CA MET A 222 4.88 -16.02 8.32
C MET A 222 3.75 -14.97 8.45
N ILE A 223 3.66 -14.35 9.61
CA ILE A 223 2.84 -13.17 9.83
C ILE A 223 3.66 -11.94 9.45
N VAL A 224 3.03 -10.98 8.73
CA VAL A 224 3.68 -9.72 8.34
C VAL A 224 2.90 -8.55 8.92
N VAL A 225 3.60 -7.68 9.63
CA VAL A 225 3.04 -6.50 10.31
C VAL A 225 3.58 -5.24 9.66
N MET A 226 2.70 -4.32 9.35
CA MET A 226 3.00 -3.05 8.70
C MET A 226 2.44 -1.89 9.51
N LEU A 227 3.33 -1.00 9.99
CA LEU A 227 2.99 0.20 10.75
C LEU A 227 3.10 1.45 9.87
N ASP A 228 2.44 2.53 10.27
CA ASP A 228 2.75 3.86 9.72
C ASP A 228 4.06 4.37 10.31
N GLY A 229 5.12 4.38 9.51
CA GLY A 229 6.48 4.79 9.88
C GLY A 229 6.66 6.29 10.15
N HIS A 230 5.57 7.08 10.19
CA HIS A 230 5.58 8.53 10.47
C HIS A 230 4.90 8.88 11.80
N PRO A 231 5.45 8.46 12.94
CA PRO A 231 4.82 8.67 14.25
C PRO A 231 4.62 10.15 14.61
N LEU A 232 5.49 11.04 14.14
CA LEU A 232 5.41 12.50 14.38
C LEU A 232 5.11 13.29 13.10
N GLY A 233 4.57 12.64 12.06
CA GLY A 233 4.38 13.24 10.74
C GLY A 233 5.69 13.37 9.95
N MET A 234 5.65 14.07 8.82
CA MET A 234 6.82 14.25 7.95
C MET A 234 7.78 15.28 8.57
N PRO A 235 9.08 14.95 8.75
CA PRO A 235 10.07 15.96 9.08
C PRO A 235 10.33 16.87 7.88
N GLY A 236 10.58 18.16 8.13
CA GLY A 236 11.03 19.09 7.11
C GLY A 236 12.42 18.73 6.57
N ARG A 237 12.79 19.31 5.40
CA ARG A 237 14.16 19.18 4.89
C ARG A 237 15.15 19.78 5.90
N GLY A 238 16.24 19.04 6.21
CA GLY A 238 17.30 19.51 7.13
C GLY A 238 16.92 19.44 8.61
N ASP A 239 15.73 19.00 9.00
CA ASP A 239 15.30 18.88 10.38
C ASP A 239 15.77 17.55 11.00
N GLU A 240 17.07 17.50 11.31
CA GLU A 240 17.70 16.29 11.90
C GLU A 240 17.16 15.98 13.30
N ALA A 241 16.86 16.99 14.11
CA ALA A 241 16.30 16.80 15.45
C ALA A 241 14.91 16.13 15.37
N LYS A 242 14.06 16.58 14.44
CA LYS A 242 12.76 15.96 14.23
C LYS A 242 12.86 14.55 13.65
N ARG A 243 13.88 14.27 12.81
CA ARG A 243 14.14 12.90 12.31
C ARG A 243 14.54 11.98 13.43
N ALA A 244 15.46 12.41 14.31
CA ALA A 244 15.87 11.63 15.48
C ALA A 244 14.69 11.36 16.41
N ALA A 245 13.91 12.40 16.77
CA ALA A 245 12.71 12.25 17.58
C ALA A 245 11.65 11.31 16.94
N ALA A 246 11.50 11.35 15.60
CA ALA A 246 10.61 10.44 14.87
C ALA A 246 11.10 9.00 14.91
N MET A 247 12.42 8.75 14.87
CA MET A 247 13.00 7.43 15.01
C MET A 247 12.77 6.86 16.42
N ASP A 248 12.99 7.66 17.46
CA ASP A 248 12.73 7.26 18.85
C ASP A 248 11.24 6.96 19.07
N ALA A 249 10.36 7.81 18.54
CA ALA A 249 8.92 7.61 18.62
C ALA A 249 8.47 6.34 17.88
N PHE A 250 9.05 6.07 16.70
CA PHE A 250 8.80 4.84 15.96
C PHE A 250 9.22 3.61 16.76
N GLN A 251 10.40 3.62 17.37
CA GLN A 251 10.88 2.48 18.16
C GLN A 251 9.99 2.24 19.38
N ARG A 252 9.58 3.30 20.11
CA ARG A 252 8.65 3.17 21.23
C ARG A 252 7.32 2.58 20.77
N GLU A 253 6.71 3.10 19.71
CA GLU A 253 5.47 2.53 19.16
C GLU A 253 5.64 1.06 18.74
N LEU A 254 6.75 0.72 18.09
CA LEU A 254 7.05 -0.65 17.69
C LEU A 254 7.13 -1.61 18.88
N PHE A 255 7.90 -1.24 19.91
CA PHE A 255 8.22 -2.14 21.02
C PHE A 255 7.17 -2.14 22.13
N ASP A 256 6.53 -1.00 22.39
CA ASP A 256 5.60 -0.83 23.51
C ASP A 256 4.14 -1.06 23.10
N ASP A 257 3.78 -0.81 21.82
CA ASP A 257 2.41 -0.96 21.34
C ASP A 257 2.26 -2.09 20.29
N ALA A 258 2.91 -1.96 19.13
CA ALA A 258 2.61 -2.77 17.96
C ALA A 258 3.02 -4.25 18.11
N LEU A 259 4.20 -4.54 18.64
CA LEU A 259 4.63 -5.92 18.90
C LEU A 259 3.77 -6.58 19.98
N PRO A 260 3.54 -5.98 21.17
CA PRO A 260 2.64 -6.54 22.17
C PRO A 260 1.22 -6.77 21.66
N LEU A 261 0.65 -5.83 20.91
CA LEU A 261 -0.66 -5.99 20.30
C LEU A 261 -0.69 -7.18 19.33
N THR A 262 0.30 -7.26 18.44
CA THR A 262 0.42 -8.38 17.50
C THR A 262 0.53 -9.72 18.23
N GLU A 263 1.34 -9.79 19.28
CA GLU A 263 1.55 -10.99 20.11
C GLU A 263 0.32 -11.39 20.93
N SER A 264 -0.59 -10.46 21.19
CA SER A 264 -1.86 -10.72 21.86
C SER A 264 -2.94 -11.22 20.91
N LEU A 265 -2.93 -10.76 19.65
CA LEU A 265 -3.96 -11.07 18.67
C LEU A 265 -3.63 -12.28 17.79
N TYR A 266 -2.33 -12.58 17.61
CA TYR A 266 -1.86 -13.59 16.66
C TYR A 266 -0.92 -14.61 17.29
N ARG A 267 -0.92 -15.81 16.73
CA ARG A 267 -0.04 -16.91 17.14
C ARG A 267 1.36 -16.72 16.56
N VAL A 268 2.16 -15.87 17.19
CA VAL A 268 3.54 -15.58 16.79
C VAL A 268 4.56 -16.28 17.68
N GLU A 269 5.69 -16.67 17.08
CA GLU A 269 6.91 -17.03 17.79
C GLU A 269 7.56 -15.75 18.31
N LYS A 270 8.01 -15.74 19.60
CA LYS A 270 8.35 -14.47 20.28
C LYS A 270 9.86 -14.20 20.40
N ASP A 271 10.69 -15.18 20.10
CA ASP A 271 12.14 -15.06 20.17
C ASP A 271 12.74 -14.36 18.94
N ALA A 272 13.99 -13.88 19.08
CA ALA A 272 14.67 -13.16 18.01
C ALA A 272 14.91 -14.00 16.74
N ALA A 273 15.12 -15.33 16.90
CA ALA A 273 15.38 -16.22 15.76
C ALA A 273 14.17 -16.35 14.83
N HIS A 274 12.96 -16.03 15.32
CA HIS A 274 11.71 -16.06 14.58
C HIS A 274 11.13 -14.65 14.33
N ARG A 275 11.95 -13.61 14.50
CA ARG A 275 11.52 -12.24 14.26
C ARG A 275 12.44 -11.52 13.29
N ALA A 276 11.84 -10.96 12.25
CA ALA A 276 12.49 -10.18 11.21
C ALA A 276 11.94 -8.74 11.19
N ILE A 277 12.78 -7.80 10.75
CA ILE A 277 12.37 -6.46 10.39
C ILE A 277 13.00 -6.08 9.06
N ALA A 278 12.21 -5.52 8.16
CA ALA A 278 12.69 -5.03 6.87
C ALA A 278 11.94 -3.77 6.45
N GLY A 279 12.50 -3.04 5.50
CA GLY A 279 11.83 -1.88 4.94
C GLY A 279 12.60 -1.20 3.82
N LEU A 280 11.93 -0.26 3.18
CA LEU A 280 12.47 0.49 2.06
C LEU A 280 12.79 1.95 2.46
N SER A 281 13.85 2.52 1.93
CA SER A 281 14.21 3.95 2.10
C SER A 281 14.24 4.37 3.59
N MET A 282 13.36 5.27 4.03
CA MET A 282 13.17 5.62 5.43
C MET A 282 12.89 4.37 6.28
N GLY A 283 11.97 3.51 5.84
CA GLY A 283 11.64 2.25 6.54
C GLY A 283 12.82 1.28 6.59
N GLY A 284 13.71 1.31 5.60
CA GLY A 284 14.99 0.59 5.63
C GLY A 284 15.90 1.12 6.73
N GLY A 285 15.96 2.44 6.92
CA GLY A 285 16.67 3.06 8.04
C GLY A 285 16.06 2.72 9.39
N GLN A 286 14.71 2.67 9.49
CA GLN A 286 14.01 2.21 10.68
C GLN A 286 14.31 0.74 10.98
N ALA A 287 14.33 -0.11 9.94
CA ALA A 287 14.68 -1.53 10.07
C ALA A 287 16.12 -1.72 10.54
N LEU A 288 17.08 -0.98 9.99
CA LEU A 288 18.47 -1.00 10.45
C LEU A 288 18.60 -0.53 11.90
N SER A 289 17.95 0.59 12.24
CA SER A 289 18.05 1.17 13.59
C SER A 289 17.43 0.25 14.65
N ALA A 290 16.18 -0.20 14.44
CA ALA A 290 15.49 -1.06 15.38
C ALA A 290 16.09 -2.49 15.40
N GLY A 291 16.36 -3.06 14.23
CA GLY A 291 16.87 -4.44 14.11
C GLY A 291 18.27 -4.60 14.66
N LEU A 292 19.22 -3.77 14.23
CA LEU A 292 20.60 -3.82 14.70
C LEU A 292 20.78 -3.28 16.12
N GLY A 293 19.88 -2.37 16.55
CA GLY A 293 19.87 -1.86 17.92
C GLY A 293 19.38 -2.87 18.96
N HIS A 294 18.61 -3.88 18.52
CA HIS A 294 17.92 -4.85 19.39
C HIS A 294 18.03 -6.28 18.83
N LEU A 295 19.27 -6.81 18.78
CA LEU A 295 19.56 -8.17 18.30
C LEU A 295 18.96 -9.27 19.22
N ASP A 296 18.60 -8.93 20.44
CA ASP A 296 17.82 -9.76 21.35
C ASP A 296 16.33 -9.88 20.93
N ARG A 297 15.88 -9.01 20.04
CA ARG A 297 14.50 -8.97 19.54
C ARG A 297 14.39 -9.33 18.06
N PHE A 298 15.39 -9.07 17.23
CA PHE A 298 15.42 -9.32 15.79
C PHE A 298 16.73 -9.96 15.36
N ALA A 299 16.65 -11.15 14.75
CA ALA A 299 17.83 -11.80 14.17
C ALA A 299 17.94 -11.64 12.64
N TRP A 300 16.89 -11.14 11.98
CA TRP A 300 16.81 -11.00 10.53
C TRP A 300 16.49 -9.55 10.19
N VAL A 301 17.37 -8.91 9.42
CA VAL A 301 17.25 -7.49 9.08
C VAL A 301 17.35 -7.30 7.57
N GLY A 302 16.38 -6.62 6.95
CA GLY A 302 16.36 -6.29 5.53
C GLY A 302 16.32 -4.79 5.30
N ALA A 303 17.22 -4.28 4.44
CA ALA A 303 17.36 -2.86 4.16
C ALA A 303 17.33 -2.62 2.64
N PHE A 304 16.22 -2.10 2.12
CA PHE A 304 15.99 -1.88 0.69
C PHE A 304 16.19 -0.42 0.36
N SER A 305 17.23 -0.06 -0.40
CA SER A 305 17.55 1.35 -0.70
C SER A 305 17.50 2.22 0.56
N ALA A 306 18.11 1.76 1.64
CA ALA A 306 17.88 2.30 2.97
C ALA A 306 18.60 3.63 3.21
N ALA A 307 18.01 4.48 4.05
CA ALA A 307 18.79 5.46 4.79
C ALA A 307 19.71 4.68 5.76
N PRO A 308 21.04 4.83 5.67
CA PRO A 308 21.96 4.04 6.49
C PRO A 308 21.75 4.24 7.99
N ALA A 309 22.12 3.21 8.77
CA ALA A 309 22.17 3.31 10.22
C ALA A 309 23.14 4.41 10.69
N SER A 310 22.91 4.94 11.88
CA SER A 310 23.78 5.97 12.46
C SER A 310 25.20 5.41 12.69
N PRO A 311 26.27 6.25 12.59
CA PRO A 311 27.61 5.85 12.92
C PRO A 311 27.75 5.29 14.35
N ASP A 312 27.01 5.86 15.32
CA ASP A 312 27.00 5.42 16.71
C ASP A 312 26.50 3.97 16.85
N LEU A 313 25.45 3.61 16.10
CA LEU A 313 24.95 2.23 16.10
C LEU A 313 25.99 1.27 15.53
N VAL A 314 26.67 1.65 14.46
CA VAL A 314 27.73 0.81 13.88
C VAL A 314 28.91 0.70 14.83
N GLN A 315 29.28 1.78 15.50
CA GLN A 315 30.34 1.75 16.54
C GLN A 315 29.94 0.81 17.68
N LYS A 316 28.70 0.85 18.16
CA LYS A 316 28.19 -0.06 19.18
C LYS A 316 28.28 -1.52 18.75
N LEU A 317 27.86 -1.86 17.52
CA LEU A 317 27.96 -3.22 16.97
C LEU A 317 29.41 -3.67 16.84
N SER A 318 30.33 -2.77 16.46
CA SER A 318 31.74 -3.07 16.27
C SER A 318 32.55 -3.13 17.58
N ALA A 319 31.95 -2.78 18.70
CA ALA A 319 32.56 -3.00 20.00
C ALA A 319 32.73 -4.50 20.34
N ASP A 320 31.80 -5.33 19.88
CA ASP A 320 31.87 -6.80 19.92
C ASP A 320 31.26 -7.41 18.63
N PRO A 321 32.03 -7.49 17.53
CA PRO A 321 31.55 -8.06 16.29
C PRO A 321 31.17 -9.54 16.39
N ALA A 322 31.74 -10.28 17.30
CA ALA A 322 31.43 -11.69 17.51
C ALA A 322 30.01 -11.85 18.11
N ALA A 323 29.68 -11.07 19.13
CA ALA A 323 28.34 -11.04 19.71
C ALA A 323 27.30 -10.53 18.71
N ALA A 324 27.61 -9.45 17.96
CA ALA A 324 26.74 -8.95 16.91
C ALA A 324 26.46 -10.02 15.85
N ASN A 325 27.47 -10.70 15.36
CA ASN A 325 27.34 -11.78 14.39
C ASN A 325 26.65 -13.04 14.94
N ALA A 326 26.76 -13.32 16.23
CA ALA A 326 26.01 -14.39 16.86
C ALA A 326 24.51 -14.11 16.95
N GLY A 327 24.12 -12.86 17.20
CA GLY A 327 22.72 -12.41 17.21
C GLY A 327 22.08 -12.31 15.83
N LEU A 328 22.89 -12.06 14.78
CA LEU A 328 22.41 -11.92 13.40
C LEU A 328 22.33 -13.27 12.68
N ARG A 329 21.14 -13.63 12.19
CA ARG A 329 20.93 -14.70 11.21
C ARG A 329 21.10 -14.17 9.79
N LEU A 330 20.59 -12.99 9.52
CA LEU A 330 20.71 -12.32 8.22
C LEU A 330 20.71 -10.81 8.40
N LEU A 331 21.67 -10.12 7.79
CA LEU A 331 21.61 -8.70 7.48
C LEU A 331 21.71 -8.57 5.95
N TRP A 332 20.57 -8.27 5.31
CA TRP A 332 20.47 -8.18 3.86
C TRP A 332 20.28 -6.72 3.43
N ILE A 333 21.17 -6.22 2.58
CA ILE A 333 21.20 -4.83 2.13
C ILE A 333 21.22 -4.82 0.61
N ALA A 334 20.31 -4.09 -0.01
CA ALA A 334 20.24 -3.95 -1.47
C ALA A 334 19.93 -2.52 -1.89
N VAL A 335 20.51 -2.09 -3.02
CA VAL A 335 20.25 -0.79 -3.63
C VAL A 335 20.39 -0.87 -5.14
N GLY A 336 19.64 -0.04 -5.86
CA GLY A 336 19.74 0.10 -7.31
C GLY A 336 20.96 0.92 -7.73
N LYS A 337 21.53 0.64 -8.91
CA LYS A 337 22.67 1.40 -9.48
C LYS A 337 22.35 2.88 -9.73
N ASP A 338 21.09 3.17 -10.03
CA ASP A 338 20.59 4.52 -10.32
C ASP A 338 19.91 5.18 -9.12
N ASP A 339 20.02 4.55 -7.92
CA ASP A 339 19.43 5.07 -6.69
C ASP A 339 20.29 6.20 -6.11
N PHE A 340 19.67 7.30 -5.72
CA PHE A 340 20.37 8.43 -5.10
C PHE A 340 20.97 8.10 -3.72
N LEU A 341 20.53 7.01 -3.06
CA LEU A 341 21.13 6.50 -1.82
C LEU A 341 22.26 5.49 -2.07
N ARG A 342 22.58 5.16 -3.31
CA ARG A 342 23.58 4.15 -3.66
C ARG A 342 24.90 4.39 -2.93
N GLN A 343 25.49 5.56 -3.11
CA GLN A 343 26.81 5.87 -2.51
C GLN A 343 26.80 5.69 -0.99
N ARG A 344 25.76 6.16 -0.30
CA ARG A 344 25.64 6.00 1.16
C ARG A 344 25.52 4.55 1.60
N ASN A 345 24.83 3.71 0.80
CA ASN A 345 24.74 2.28 1.09
C ASN A 345 26.08 1.56 0.84
N GLU A 346 26.81 1.92 -0.22
CA GLU A 346 28.17 1.40 -0.49
C GLU A 346 29.13 1.75 0.65
N GLU A 347 29.12 3.00 1.14
CA GLU A 347 29.90 3.46 2.30
C GLU A 347 29.54 2.69 3.58
N PHE A 348 28.23 2.48 3.83
CA PHE A 348 27.75 1.70 4.97
C PHE A 348 28.20 0.25 4.92
N VAL A 349 28.08 -0.40 3.78
CA VAL A 349 28.53 -1.79 3.55
C VAL A 349 30.06 -1.91 3.72
N ALA A 350 30.83 -0.95 3.19
CA ALA A 350 32.28 -0.92 3.38
C ALA A 350 32.65 -0.83 4.87
N MET A 351 31.95 -0.01 5.64
CA MET A 351 32.12 0.12 7.08
C MET A 351 31.77 -1.17 7.83
N LEU A 352 30.65 -1.83 7.49
CA LEU A 352 30.28 -3.13 8.07
C LEU A 352 31.36 -4.19 7.80
N LYS A 353 31.91 -4.21 6.58
CA LYS A 353 32.98 -5.11 6.18
C LYS A 353 34.27 -4.85 6.99
N ASP A 354 34.66 -3.57 7.10
CA ASP A 354 35.84 -3.17 7.92
C ASP A 354 35.71 -3.60 9.39
N LYS A 355 34.50 -3.51 9.94
CA LYS A 355 34.20 -3.90 11.33
C LYS A 355 33.90 -5.39 11.51
N GLY A 356 33.97 -6.20 10.47
CA GLY A 356 33.77 -7.65 10.56
C GLY A 356 32.28 -8.05 10.82
N ILE A 357 31.32 -7.18 10.54
CA ILE A 357 29.90 -7.47 10.69
C ILE A 357 29.40 -8.22 9.44
N ARG A 358 28.86 -9.43 9.63
CA ARG A 358 28.33 -10.26 8.54
C ARG A 358 27.12 -9.61 7.89
N HIS A 359 27.13 -9.53 6.58
CA HIS A 359 26.02 -9.00 5.78
C HIS A 359 26.00 -9.59 4.37
N THR A 360 24.85 -9.54 3.74
CA THR A 360 24.65 -9.79 2.29
C THR A 360 24.45 -8.45 1.62
N TRP A 361 25.20 -8.19 0.55
CA TRP A 361 25.12 -6.98 -0.22
C TRP A 361 24.71 -7.27 -1.66
N GLN A 362 23.75 -6.49 -2.17
CA GLN A 362 23.33 -6.56 -3.57
C GLN A 362 23.24 -5.16 -4.18
N LEU A 363 23.90 -5.01 -5.34
CA LEU A 363 23.79 -3.86 -6.22
C LEU A 363 23.06 -4.32 -7.50
N THR A 364 21.83 -3.84 -7.69
CA THR A 364 20.99 -4.27 -8.80
C THR A 364 20.77 -3.15 -9.83
N ASP A 365 20.17 -3.46 -10.95
CA ASP A 365 19.68 -2.41 -11.86
C ASP A 365 18.50 -1.66 -11.26
N GLY A 366 18.24 -0.45 -11.76
CA GLY A 366 17.13 0.43 -11.37
C GLY A 366 17.48 1.45 -10.30
N GLY A 367 16.51 2.27 -9.96
CA GLY A 367 16.64 3.41 -9.05
C GLY A 367 15.76 3.29 -7.81
N HIS A 368 15.53 4.42 -7.15
CA HIS A 368 14.73 4.53 -5.91
C HIS A 368 13.23 4.42 -6.18
N SER A 369 12.74 3.20 -6.39
CA SER A 369 11.39 2.98 -6.91
C SER A 369 10.74 1.66 -6.49
N TRP A 370 9.40 1.64 -6.47
CA TRP A 370 8.60 0.48 -6.10
C TRP A 370 8.83 -0.78 -6.95
N PRO A 371 9.06 -0.72 -8.29
CA PRO A 371 9.45 -1.91 -9.05
C PRO A 371 10.67 -2.62 -8.47
N VAL A 372 11.70 -1.86 -8.06
CA VAL A 372 12.90 -2.40 -7.44
C VAL A 372 12.61 -3.00 -6.07
N TRP A 373 11.83 -2.32 -5.23
CA TRP A 373 11.54 -2.79 -3.86
C TRP A 373 10.63 -4.03 -3.82
N ARG A 374 9.71 -4.20 -4.81
CA ARG A 374 8.96 -5.46 -4.96
C ARG A 374 9.89 -6.64 -5.25
N SER A 375 10.84 -6.44 -6.14
CA SER A 375 11.85 -7.47 -6.44
C SER A 375 12.65 -7.81 -5.20
N TYR A 376 13.07 -6.80 -4.42
CA TYR A 376 13.81 -7.02 -3.18
C TYR A 376 12.99 -7.80 -2.15
N LEU A 377 11.71 -7.51 -1.98
CA LEU A 377 10.87 -8.31 -1.10
C LEU A 377 10.74 -9.76 -1.59
N ALA A 378 10.58 -9.97 -2.89
CA ALA A 378 10.49 -11.30 -3.48
C ALA A 378 11.79 -12.11 -3.37
N GLU A 379 12.95 -11.44 -3.33
CA GLU A 379 14.27 -12.07 -3.11
C GLU A 379 14.58 -12.28 -1.63
N PHE A 380 14.16 -11.36 -0.76
CA PHE A 380 14.42 -11.39 0.67
C PHE A 380 13.54 -12.39 1.42
N ALA A 381 12.25 -12.47 1.10
CA ALA A 381 11.30 -13.34 1.79
C ALA A 381 11.70 -14.83 1.82
N PRO A 382 12.26 -15.43 0.73
CA PRO A 382 12.76 -16.79 0.73
C PRO A 382 13.94 -17.06 1.68
N LEU A 383 14.66 -16.02 2.06
CA LEU A 383 15.84 -16.15 2.95
C LEU A 383 15.44 -16.17 4.43
N LEU A 384 14.22 -15.72 4.74
CA LEU A 384 13.78 -15.55 6.12
C LEU A 384 13.46 -16.88 6.79
N PHE A 385 13.89 -17.01 8.06
CA PHE A 385 13.55 -18.11 8.97
C PHE A 385 13.98 -19.48 8.43
N THR A 386 14.95 -19.51 7.53
CA THR A 386 15.60 -20.73 7.08
C THR A 386 16.50 -21.28 8.18
N GLU A 387 16.64 -22.60 8.26
CA GLU A 387 17.64 -23.21 9.14
C GLU A 387 19.05 -22.71 8.75
N ALA A 388 19.87 -22.43 9.74
CA ALA A 388 21.26 -22.06 9.49
C ALA A 388 21.96 -23.25 8.79
N LYS A 389 22.41 -23.01 7.54
CA LYS A 389 23.24 -23.96 6.82
C LYS A 389 24.64 -24.03 7.43
#